data_1fe5a36b150ee79fd19a99557af5610a
#
_entry.id   1fe5a36b150ee79fd19a99557af5610a
#
_cell.length_a   1.000
_cell.length_b   1.000
_cell.length_c   1.000
_cell.angle_alpha   90.00
_cell.angle_beta   90.00
_cell.angle_gamma   90.00
#
_symmetry.space_group_name_H-M   'P 1'
#
loop_
_entity.id
_entity.type
_entity.pdbx_description
1 polymer ?
#
loop_
_entity_poly.entity_id
_entity_poly.type
_entity_poly.pdbx_seq_one_letter_code
_entity_poly.pdbx_strand_id
1 'polypeptide(L)'
;RWIACLAVVLLCMQTAVADEGMWLINRLGEIYPQMKSKGLKIKDKEIYNEQTSALADAVVAVDGGMGTGSMISDEGLMITNHHVAFSDICALSTPEHNYLETGFWARTRGEEIPVAGKTVWFLRKVVDVTEEVEAIRNGMMAEGKWGIMGMRRVYKEIEDRYAAQTEHEVSCYSMWGGKMYLMFYYDVYKDVRLVGTPPITLGAFGGDHDNWGWPQHKGDFTLYRVYADAEGRPAEYSAGNVPLKPRRVLRIATGGVHDGDFAMVI
;
A
#
# COMPACT_ATOMS: atom_id res chain seq x y z
N ARG A 1 -44.52 29.70 -17.12
CA ARG A 1 -43.38 30.08 -16.27
C ARG A 1 -42.89 28.88 -15.44
N TRP A 2 -43.77 28.14 -14.78
CA TRP A 2 -43.42 26.98 -13.94
C TRP A 2 -42.79 25.81 -14.74
N ILE A 3 -43.27 25.56 -15.95
CA ILE A 3 -42.72 24.51 -16.85
C ILE A 3 -41.29 24.86 -17.28
N ALA A 4 -41.00 26.13 -17.53
CA ALA A 4 -39.67 26.59 -17.88
C ALA A 4 -38.68 26.45 -16.70
N CYS A 5 -39.12 26.73 -15.47
CA CYS A 5 -38.31 26.49 -14.26
C CYS A 5 -38.05 25.00 -14.01
N LEU A 6 -39.07 24.15 -14.23
CA LEU A 6 -38.91 22.69 -14.12
C LEU A 6 -37.94 22.13 -15.16
N ALA A 7 -37.99 22.63 -16.39
CA ALA A 7 -37.07 22.23 -17.45
C ALA A 7 -35.61 22.67 -17.15
N VAL A 8 -35.42 23.86 -16.56
CA VAL A 8 -34.09 24.33 -16.13
C VAL A 8 -33.53 23.50 -14.98
N VAL A 9 -34.38 23.11 -14.01
CA VAL A 9 -33.98 22.24 -12.89
C VAL A 9 -33.61 20.83 -13.40
N LEU A 10 -34.37 20.29 -14.36
CA LEU A 10 -34.05 18.99 -14.99
C LEU A 10 -32.78 19.03 -15.87
N LEU A 11 -32.49 20.17 -16.51
CA LEU A 11 -31.22 20.38 -17.28
C LEU A 11 -30.00 20.58 -16.37
N CYS A 12 -30.18 21.04 -15.12
CA CYS A 12 -29.14 21.20 -14.13
C CYS A 12 -28.86 19.92 -13.33
N MET A 13 -29.66 18.87 -13.47
CA MET A 13 -29.35 17.53 -12.94
C MET A 13 -28.29 16.87 -13.85
N GLN A 14 -27.09 17.41 -13.85
CA GLN A 14 -25.94 16.62 -14.27
C GLN A 14 -25.86 15.45 -13.29
N THR A 15 -26.10 14.26 -13.79
CA THR A 15 -25.82 13.04 -13.04
C THR A 15 -24.34 13.11 -12.69
N ALA A 16 -24.02 13.36 -11.41
CA ALA A 16 -22.66 13.19 -10.91
C ALA A 16 -22.36 11.70 -11.06
N VAL A 17 -21.74 11.34 -12.18
CA VAL A 17 -21.24 9.98 -12.40
C VAL A 17 -19.96 9.89 -11.61
N ALA A 18 -20.05 9.36 -10.40
CA ALA A 18 -18.87 8.97 -9.65
C ALA A 18 -18.24 7.78 -10.36
N ASP A 19 -16.89 7.79 -10.41
CA ASP A 19 -16.16 6.64 -10.89
C ASP A 19 -16.27 5.49 -9.90
N GLU A 20 -16.54 4.29 -10.39
CA GLU A 20 -16.44 3.10 -9.57
C GLU A 20 -14.98 2.92 -9.15
N GLY A 21 -14.76 2.62 -7.87
CA GLY A 21 -13.44 2.40 -7.30
C GLY A 21 -13.27 1.00 -6.75
N MET A 22 -12.10 0.74 -6.14
CA MET A 22 -11.77 -0.52 -5.45
C MET A 22 -11.68 -1.74 -6.40
N TRP A 23 -11.11 -1.54 -7.57
CA TRP A 23 -10.83 -2.61 -8.51
C TRP A 23 -9.62 -3.44 -8.07
N LEU A 24 -9.72 -4.76 -8.26
CA LEU A 24 -8.59 -5.65 -7.99
C LEU A 24 -7.48 -5.40 -9.01
N ILE A 25 -6.25 -5.24 -8.51
CA ILE A 25 -5.10 -4.88 -9.34
C ILE A 25 -4.80 -5.90 -10.44
N ASN A 26 -5.05 -7.19 -10.19
CA ASN A 26 -4.89 -8.27 -11.17
C ASN A 26 -6.04 -8.35 -12.20
N ARG A 27 -7.08 -7.51 -12.04
CA ARG A 27 -8.25 -7.44 -12.94
C ARG A 27 -8.39 -6.10 -13.65
N LEU A 28 -7.38 -5.25 -13.64
CA LEU A 28 -7.40 -3.93 -14.28
C LEU A 28 -7.76 -3.97 -15.77
N GLY A 29 -7.49 -5.08 -16.46
CA GLY A 29 -7.90 -5.27 -17.85
C GLY A 29 -9.41 -5.10 -18.09
N GLU A 30 -10.26 -5.36 -17.09
CA GLU A 30 -11.71 -5.23 -17.19
C GLU A 30 -12.16 -3.76 -17.28
N ILE A 31 -11.44 -2.85 -16.61
CA ILE A 31 -11.76 -1.42 -16.57
C ILE A 31 -10.81 -0.57 -17.42
N TYR A 32 -9.80 -1.18 -18.02
CA TYR A 32 -8.80 -0.45 -18.79
C TYR A 32 -9.37 0.45 -19.89
N PRO A 33 -10.39 0.02 -20.68
CA PRO A 33 -11.03 0.91 -21.66
C PRO A 33 -11.62 2.18 -21.03
N GLN A 34 -12.22 2.05 -19.83
CA GLN A 34 -12.79 3.17 -19.08
C GLN A 34 -11.67 4.10 -18.56
N MET A 35 -10.61 3.54 -17.96
CA MET A 35 -9.44 4.32 -17.51
C MET A 35 -8.82 5.10 -18.69
N LYS A 36 -8.72 4.46 -19.86
CA LYS A 36 -8.20 5.08 -21.07
C LYS A 36 -9.06 6.23 -21.58
N SER A 37 -10.39 6.09 -21.54
CA SER A 37 -11.32 7.16 -21.92
C SER A 37 -11.22 8.39 -21.00
N LYS A 38 -10.73 8.21 -19.78
CA LYS A 38 -10.49 9.26 -18.79
C LYS A 38 -9.09 9.86 -18.84
N GLY A 39 -8.26 9.45 -19.80
CA GLY A 39 -6.94 10.04 -20.04
C GLY A 39 -5.74 9.20 -19.60
N LEU A 40 -5.92 7.96 -19.14
CA LEU A 40 -4.79 7.07 -18.87
C LEU A 40 -3.97 6.84 -20.16
N LYS A 41 -2.67 7.13 -20.11
CA LYS A 41 -1.77 7.02 -21.25
C LYS A 41 -0.93 5.75 -21.29
N ILE A 42 -0.73 5.10 -20.13
CA ILE A 42 0.03 3.85 -20.02
C ILE A 42 -0.88 2.63 -20.18
N LYS A 43 -0.30 1.46 -20.42
CA LYS A 43 -1.05 0.21 -20.55
C LYS A 43 -1.36 -0.37 -19.17
N ASP A 44 -2.40 -1.20 -19.07
CA ASP A 44 -2.76 -1.94 -17.86
C ASP A 44 -1.60 -2.76 -17.30
N LYS A 45 -0.85 -3.45 -18.17
CA LYS A 45 0.36 -4.22 -17.81
C LYS A 45 1.55 -3.38 -17.35
N GLU A 46 1.55 -2.08 -17.60
CA GLU A 46 2.53 -1.15 -17.02
C GLU A 46 2.13 -0.71 -15.60
N ILE A 47 0.86 -0.88 -15.23
CA ILE A 47 0.37 -0.66 -13.87
C ILE A 47 0.63 -1.90 -13.00
N TYR A 48 0.21 -3.08 -13.46
CA TYR A 48 0.45 -4.35 -12.77
C TYR A 48 0.85 -5.45 -13.73
N ASN A 49 1.92 -6.17 -13.37
CA ASN A 49 2.40 -7.33 -14.12
C ASN A 49 3.22 -8.25 -13.22
N GLU A 50 2.88 -9.53 -13.17
CA GLU A 50 3.60 -10.51 -12.35
C GLU A 50 4.97 -10.91 -12.92
N GLN A 51 5.15 -10.80 -14.24
CA GLN A 51 6.35 -11.26 -14.93
C GLN A 51 7.39 -10.17 -15.17
N THR A 52 6.94 -8.92 -15.36
CA THR A 52 7.80 -7.77 -15.65
C THR A 52 7.55 -6.64 -14.68
N SER A 53 8.53 -5.76 -14.53
CA SER A 53 8.39 -4.58 -13.66
C SER A 53 7.23 -3.68 -14.10
N ALA A 54 6.39 -3.30 -13.15
CA ALA A 54 5.23 -2.44 -13.32
C ALA A 54 5.16 -1.37 -12.21
N LEU A 55 4.25 -0.39 -12.32
CA LEU A 55 4.11 0.67 -11.30
C LEU A 55 3.79 0.10 -9.91
N ALA A 56 2.98 -0.96 -9.84
CA ALA A 56 2.64 -1.62 -8.59
C ALA A 56 3.86 -2.15 -7.81
N ASP A 57 4.97 -2.47 -8.47
CA ASP A 57 6.21 -2.85 -7.80
C ASP A 57 6.85 -1.71 -6.98
N ALA A 58 6.44 -0.47 -7.22
CA ALA A 58 6.91 0.67 -6.45
C ALA A 58 5.98 1.03 -5.28
N VAL A 59 4.80 0.42 -5.20
CA VAL A 59 3.83 0.61 -4.11
C VAL A 59 3.93 -0.56 -3.15
N VAL A 60 4.07 -0.29 -1.87
CA VAL A 60 4.34 -1.30 -0.86
C VAL A 60 3.37 -1.19 0.30
N ALA A 61 3.02 -2.33 0.89
CA ALA A 61 2.30 -2.34 2.16
C ALA A 61 3.32 -2.19 3.31
N VAL A 62 3.00 -1.34 4.27
CA VAL A 62 3.78 -1.13 5.49
C VAL A 62 3.11 -1.92 6.61
N ASP A 63 3.90 -2.70 7.36
CA ASP A 63 3.44 -3.49 8.51
C ASP A 63 2.21 -4.36 8.19
N GLY A 64 2.30 -5.11 7.08
CA GLY A 64 1.23 -6.02 6.65
C GLY A 64 -0.06 -5.34 6.22
N GLY A 65 0.00 -4.06 5.81
CA GLY A 65 -1.16 -3.30 5.31
C GLY A 65 -1.73 -2.28 6.30
N MET A 66 -1.02 -2.00 7.40
CA MET A 66 -1.38 -0.89 8.30
C MET A 66 -1.18 0.48 7.66
N GLY A 67 -0.38 0.55 6.61
CA GLY A 67 -0.16 1.74 5.80
C GLY A 67 0.37 1.39 4.42
N THR A 68 0.51 2.41 3.58
CA THR A 68 1.07 2.30 2.23
C THR A 68 2.31 3.17 2.12
N GLY A 69 3.33 2.66 1.43
CA GLY A 69 4.53 3.41 1.07
C GLY A 69 4.79 3.39 -0.43
N SER A 70 5.60 4.31 -0.91
CA SER A 70 6.03 4.38 -2.31
C SER A 70 7.54 4.43 -2.40
N MET A 71 8.12 3.54 -3.20
CA MET A 71 9.56 3.57 -3.51
C MET A 71 9.87 4.73 -4.44
N ILE A 72 10.73 5.65 -4.02
CA ILE A 72 11.05 6.88 -4.76
C ILE A 72 12.53 6.97 -5.19
N SER A 73 13.32 5.96 -4.91
CA SER A 73 14.73 5.89 -5.29
C SER A 73 15.15 4.44 -5.55
N ASP A 74 16.06 4.25 -6.47
CA ASP A 74 16.71 2.97 -6.79
C ASP A 74 17.72 2.51 -5.71
N GLU A 75 17.85 3.29 -4.63
CA GLU A 75 18.61 2.96 -3.43
C GLU A 75 17.70 2.74 -2.21
N GLY A 76 16.50 2.18 -2.41
CA GLY A 76 15.61 1.72 -1.36
C GLY A 76 14.88 2.83 -0.58
N LEU A 77 14.96 4.10 -1.00
CA LEU A 77 14.24 5.18 -0.30
C LEU A 77 12.74 5.07 -0.56
N MET A 78 11.98 5.04 0.51
CA MET A 78 10.51 4.95 0.54
C MET A 78 9.93 6.18 1.22
N ILE A 79 8.83 6.70 0.68
CA ILE A 79 8.00 7.72 1.33
C ILE A 79 6.69 7.10 1.80
N THR A 80 6.26 7.46 2.98
CA THR A 80 4.93 7.14 3.55
C THR A 80 4.44 8.34 4.36
N ASN A 81 3.26 8.24 4.98
CA ASN A 81 2.73 9.31 5.81
C ASN A 81 3.41 9.40 7.18
N HIS A 82 3.42 10.60 7.77
CA HIS A 82 3.88 10.82 9.14
C HIS A 82 3.02 10.05 10.15
N HIS A 83 1.70 10.02 9.96
CA HIS A 83 0.80 9.29 10.86
C HIS A 83 0.99 7.76 10.77
N VAL A 84 1.42 7.20 9.64
CA VAL A 84 1.81 5.78 9.51
C VAL A 84 3.09 5.50 10.31
N ALA A 85 4.00 6.46 10.38
CA ALA A 85 5.26 6.36 11.10
C ALA A 85 5.18 6.79 12.57
N PHE A 86 4.05 7.31 13.02
CA PHE A 86 3.91 7.96 14.34
C PHE A 86 4.40 7.08 15.49
N SER A 87 3.99 5.82 15.53
CA SER A 87 4.40 4.88 16.59
C SER A 87 5.90 4.64 16.61
N ASP A 88 6.52 4.58 15.42
CA ASP A 88 7.97 4.36 15.28
C ASP A 88 8.74 5.59 15.78
N ILE A 89 8.30 6.79 15.37
CA ILE A 89 8.90 8.07 15.79
C ILE A 89 8.81 8.21 17.31
N CYS A 90 7.68 7.86 17.91
CA CYS A 90 7.51 7.84 19.37
C CYS A 90 8.47 6.84 20.02
N ALA A 91 8.57 5.62 19.51
CA ALA A 91 9.44 4.57 20.05
C ALA A 91 10.94 4.90 19.95
N LEU A 92 11.33 5.65 18.92
CA LEU A 92 12.71 6.10 18.72
C LEU A 92 13.05 7.38 19.50
N SER A 93 12.05 8.11 19.99
CA SER A 93 12.25 9.36 20.75
C SER A 93 12.69 9.07 22.18
N THR A 94 13.61 9.88 22.68
CA THR A 94 14.07 9.88 24.07
C THR A 94 13.95 11.31 24.65
N PRO A 95 14.08 11.52 25.97
CA PRO A 95 14.11 12.88 26.53
C PRO A 95 15.22 13.77 25.93
N GLU A 96 16.35 13.18 25.54
CA GLU A 96 17.49 13.89 24.94
C GLU A 96 17.32 14.10 23.42
N HIS A 97 16.54 13.24 22.77
CA HIS A 97 16.30 13.25 21.33
C HIS A 97 14.81 13.02 21.04
N ASN A 98 13.99 14.04 21.26
CA ASN A 98 12.56 13.98 21.00
C ASN A 98 12.26 14.22 19.51
N TYR A 99 12.44 13.17 18.68
CA TYR A 99 12.22 13.23 17.23
C TYR A 99 10.78 13.57 16.85
N LEU A 100 9.82 13.30 17.72
CA LEU A 100 8.43 13.68 17.48
C LEU A 100 8.27 15.21 17.47
N GLU A 101 8.95 15.93 18.37
CA GLU A 101 8.87 17.38 18.46
C GLU A 101 9.83 18.12 17.53
N THR A 102 11.04 17.58 17.33
CA THR A 102 12.10 18.26 16.57
C THR A 102 12.19 17.82 15.11
N GLY A 103 11.57 16.69 14.75
CA GLY A 103 11.83 15.98 13.54
C GLY A 103 13.20 15.28 13.57
N PHE A 104 13.50 14.53 12.53
CA PHE A 104 14.76 13.83 12.34
C PHE A 104 15.16 13.83 10.86
N TRP A 105 16.46 14.02 10.57
CA TRP A 105 16.99 13.95 9.20
C TRP A 105 18.40 13.38 9.22
N ALA A 106 18.55 12.15 8.75
CA ALA A 106 19.85 11.53 8.51
C ALA A 106 20.55 12.23 7.35
N ARG A 107 21.80 12.64 7.55
CA ARG A 107 22.64 13.26 6.51
C ARG A 107 23.50 12.24 5.79
N THR A 108 23.72 11.11 6.42
CA THR A 108 24.47 9.97 5.90
C THR A 108 23.73 8.67 6.20
N ARG A 109 24.04 7.60 5.46
CA ARG A 109 23.47 6.28 5.74
C ARG A 109 23.80 5.74 7.14
N GLY A 110 24.95 6.15 7.69
CA GLY A 110 25.33 5.75 9.05
C GLY A 110 24.51 6.38 10.15
N GLU A 111 23.77 7.46 9.84
CA GLU A 111 22.86 8.13 10.77
C GLU A 111 21.41 7.61 10.67
N GLU A 112 21.10 6.78 9.66
CA GLU A 112 19.75 6.20 9.52
C GLU A 112 19.46 5.25 10.69
N ILE A 113 18.29 5.40 11.33
CA ILE A 113 17.96 4.71 12.57
C ILE A 113 17.16 3.45 12.25
N PRO A 114 17.67 2.24 12.59
CA PRO A 114 16.89 1.00 12.44
C PRO A 114 15.60 1.04 13.25
N VAL A 115 14.48 0.62 12.64
CA VAL A 115 13.17 0.57 13.29
C VAL A 115 12.82 -0.87 13.59
N ALA A 116 12.83 -1.22 14.88
CA ALA A 116 12.57 -2.58 15.31
C ALA A 116 11.13 -3.02 14.99
N GLY A 117 10.97 -4.18 14.33
CA GLY A 117 9.67 -4.74 13.98
C GLY A 117 8.99 -4.11 12.76
N LYS A 118 9.55 -3.05 12.18
CA LYS A 118 9.04 -2.46 10.94
C LYS A 118 9.21 -3.43 9.78
N THR A 119 8.17 -3.56 8.95
CA THR A 119 8.20 -4.42 7.76
C THR A 119 7.68 -3.71 6.53
N VAL A 120 8.27 -4.02 5.37
CA VAL A 120 7.84 -3.50 4.07
C VAL A 120 7.58 -4.68 3.13
N TRP A 121 6.35 -4.73 2.62
CA TRP A 121 5.79 -5.86 1.88
C TRP A 121 5.61 -5.48 0.41
N PHE A 122 6.33 -6.16 -0.47
CA PHE A 122 6.23 -5.98 -1.92
C PHE A 122 5.33 -7.06 -2.52
N LEU A 123 4.22 -6.67 -3.11
CA LEU A 123 3.33 -7.59 -3.82
C LEU A 123 4.03 -8.20 -5.04
N ARG A 124 3.98 -9.53 -5.17
CA ARG A 124 4.58 -10.28 -6.28
C ARG A 124 3.56 -10.94 -7.17
N LYS A 125 2.52 -11.50 -6.56
CA LYS A 125 1.51 -12.28 -7.29
C LYS A 125 0.18 -12.27 -6.55
N VAL A 126 -0.92 -12.39 -7.30
CA VAL A 126 -2.27 -12.57 -6.75
C VAL A 126 -2.93 -13.75 -7.45
N VAL A 127 -3.42 -14.72 -6.69
CA VAL A 127 -4.07 -15.93 -7.20
C VAL A 127 -5.49 -16.02 -6.65
N ASP A 128 -6.46 -16.31 -7.51
CA ASP A 128 -7.82 -16.64 -7.07
C ASP A 128 -7.83 -18.07 -6.52
N VAL A 129 -8.18 -18.21 -5.25
CA VAL A 129 -8.25 -19.46 -4.49
C VAL A 129 -9.66 -19.73 -3.99
N THR A 130 -10.66 -19.10 -4.60
CA THR A 130 -12.06 -19.17 -4.16
C THR A 130 -12.57 -20.60 -4.07
N GLU A 131 -12.38 -21.38 -5.13
CA GLU A 131 -12.83 -22.78 -5.18
C GLU A 131 -12.18 -23.64 -4.11
N GLU A 132 -10.87 -23.44 -3.86
CA GLU A 132 -10.15 -24.22 -2.84
C GLU A 132 -10.59 -23.85 -1.43
N VAL A 133 -10.76 -22.55 -1.12
CA VAL A 133 -11.29 -22.06 0.15
C VAL A 133 -12.68 -22.60 0.41
N GLU A 134 -13.56 -22.59 -0.61
CA GLU A 134 -14.92 -23.13 -0.50
C GLU A 134 -14.91 -24.65 -0.29
N ALA A 135 -14.04 -25.38 -0.96
CA ALA A 135 -13.89 -26.83 -0.79
C ALA A 135 -13.47 -27.18 0.66
N ILE A 136 -12.46 -26.47 1.21
CA ILE A 136 -12.02 -26.68 2.60
C ILE A 136 -13.16 -26.35 3.58
N ARG A 137 -13.82 -25.21 3.38
CA ARG A 137 -14.95 -24.78 4.22
C ARG A 137 -16.07 -25.83 4.23
N ASN A 138 -16.49 -26.29 3.06
CA ASN A 138 -17.57 -27.25 2.90
C ASN A 138 -17.19 -28.63 3.51
N GLY A 139 -15.93 -29.05 3.36
CA GLY A 139 -15.39 -30.24 4.01
C GLY A 139 -15.46 -30.15 5.53
N MET A 140 -15.03 -29.03 6.11
CA MET A 140 -15.10 -28.81 7.57
C MET A 140 -16.55 -28.80 8.08
N MET A 141 -17.50 -28.24 7.29
CA MET A 141 -18.91 -28.27 7.64
C MET A 141 -19.48 -29.69 7.63
N ALA A 142 -19.18 -30.48 6.61
CA ALA A 142 -19.63 -31.86 6.46
C ALA A 142 -19.10 -32.77 7.58
N GLU A 143 -17.89 -32.51 8.07
CA GLU A 143 -17.27 -33.24 9.17
C GLU A 143 -17.70 -32.75 10.58
N GLY A 144 -18.59 -31.75 10.66
CA GLY A 144 -19.01 -31.15 11.93
C GLY A 144 -17.91 -30.36 12.67
N LYS A 145 -16.82 -29.99 11.96
CA LYS A 145 -15.68 -29.23 12.50
C LYS A 145 -15.87 -27.71 12.38
N TRP A 146 -16.99 -27.25 11.83
CA TRP A 146 -17.30 -25.84 11.69
C TRP A 146 -17.68 -25.22 13.04
N GLY A 147 -17.20 -23.99 13.30
CA GLY A 147 -17.50 -23.24 14.52
C GLY A 147 -17.06 -21.79 14.38
N ILE A 148 -17.09 -21.04 15.47
CA ILE A 148 -16.74 -19.59 15.50
C ILE A 148 -15.39 -19.31 14.83
N MET A 149 -14.42 -20.22 14.96
CA MET A 149 -13.08 -20.09 14.35
C MET A 149 -12.97 -20.78 12.97
N GLY A 150 -14.10 -21.17 12.37
CA GLY A 150 -14.11 -21.96 11.12
C GLY A 150 -13.31 -21.28 10.00
N MET A 151 -13.63 -20.05 9.66
CA MET A 151 -12.90 -19.33 8.61
C MET A 151 -11.42 -19.12 8.91
N ARG A 152 -11.05 -18.87 10.16
CA ARG A 152 -9.63 -18.75 10.53
C ARG A 152 -8.86 -20.05 10.29
N ARG A 153 -9.48 -21.19 10.52
CA ARG A 153 -8.87 -22.52 10.22
C ARG A 153 -8.74 -22.72 8.72
N VAL A 154 -9.77 -22.33 7.96
CA VAL A 154 -9.71 -22.40 6.48
C VAL A 154 -8.56 -21.56 5.95
N TYR A 155 -8.44 -20.30 6.39
CA TYR A 155 -7.34 -19.43 5.98
C TYR A 155 -5.99 -20.05 6.35
N LYS A 156 -5.83 -20.49 7.60
CA LYS A 156 -4.59 -21.13 8.02
C LYS A 156 -4.24 -22.35 7.15
N GLU A 157 -5.20 -23.21 6.87
CA GLU A 157 -4.95 -24.41 6.08
C GLU A 157 -4.53 -24.09 4.65
N ILE A 158 -5.19 -23.10 4.01
CA ILE A 158 -4.83 -22.74 2.64
C ILE A 158 -3.50 -21.98 2.59
N GLU A 159 -3.24 -21.06 3.53
CA GLU A 159 -1.98 -20.35 3.65
C GLU A 159 -0.81 -21.29 3.89
N ASP A 160 -0.93 -22.25 4.83
CA ASP A 160 0.10 -23.27 5.09
C ASP A 160 0.41 -24.11 3.84
N ARG A 161 -0.62 -24.45 3.04
CA ARG A 161 -0.47 -25.20 1.79
C ARG A 161 0.29 -24.42 0.72
N TYR A 162 0.00 -23.14 0.59
CA TYR A 162 0.64 -22.28 -0.40
C TYR A 162 2.05 -21.86 0.05
N ALA A 163 2.25 -21.57 1.34
CA ALA A 163 3.56 -21.25 1.90
C ALA A 163 4.59 -22.37 1.70
N ALA A 164 4.14 -23.64 1.78
CA ALA A 164 5.03 -24.79 1.54
C ALA A 164 5.59 -24.89 0.11
N GLN A 165 5.07 -24.10 -0.83
CA GLN A 165 5.41 -24.15 -2.25
C GLN A 165 6.22 -22.93 -2.73
N THR A 166 6.54 -21.99 -1.84
CA THR A 166 7.17 -20.71 -2.21
C THR A 166 8.08 -20.20 -1.09
N GLU A 167 9.01 -19.31 -1.43
CA GLU A 167 9.81 -18.54 -0.47
C GLU A 167 9.12 -17.21 -0.09
N HIS A 168 8.03 -16.85 -0.78
CA HIS A 168 7.26 -15.65 -0.46
C HIS A 168 6.40 -15.84 0.79
N GLU A 169 6.18 -14.78 1.53
CA GLU A 169 5.08 -14.72 2.50
C GLU A 169 3.75 -14.72 1.76
N VAL A 170 2.79 -15.50 2.23
CA VAL A 170 1.46 -15.59 1.62
C VAL A 170 0.38 -15.20 2.60
N SER A 171 -0.65 -14.54 2.10
CA SER A 171 -1.82 -14.15 2.90
C SER A 171 -3.09 -14.29 2.07
N CYS A 172 -4.12 -14.91 2.64
CA CYS A 172 -5.42 -15.11 2.01
C CYS A 172 -6.42 -14.07 2.51
N TYR A 173 -7.00 -13.31 1.62
CA TYR A 173 -8.03 -12.31 1.94
C TYR A 173 -9.33 -12.58 1.23
N SER A 174 -10.46 -12.34 1.94
CA SER A 174 -11.77 -12.35 1.32
C SER A 174 -12.10 -11.01 0.67
N MET A 175 -12.64 -11.05 -0.53
CA MET A 175 -13.13 -9.88 -1.25
C MET A 175 -14.65 -9.87 -1.30
N TRP A 176 -15.24 -8.67 -1.30
CA TRP A 176 -16.68 -8.43 -1.43
C TRP A 176 -17.54 -9.28 -0.50
N GLY A 177 -17.15 -9.34 0.79
CA GLY A 177 -17.91 -10.08 1.80
C GLY A 177 -17.89 -11.60 1.64
N GLY A 178 -16.80 -12.16 1.13
CA GLY A 178 -16.60 -13.60 0.99
C GLY A 178 -17.12 -14.20 -0.33
N LYS A 179 -17.34 -13.35 -1.34
CA LYS A 179 -17.69 -13.80 -2.69
C LYS A 179 -16.49 -14.29 -3.50
N MET A 180 -15.30 -13.88 -3.08
CA MET A 180 -14.03 -14.24 -3.70
C MET A 180 -12.95 -14.31 -2.63
N TYR A 181 -11.99 -15.21 -2.80
CA TYR A 181 -10.82 -15.34 -1.94
C TYR A 181 -9.56 -15.28 -2.79
N LEU A 182 -8.63 -14.38 -2.42
CA LEU A 182 -7.40 -14.17 -3.13
C LEU A 182 -6.21 -14.49 -2.24
N MET A 183 -5.24 -15.21 -2.78
CA MET A 183 -3.93 -15.45 -2.18
C MET A 183 -2.94 -14.41 -2.72
N PHE A 184 -2.39 -13.62 -1.83
CA PHE A 184 -1.37 -12.61 -2.13
C PHE A 184 0.00 -13.16 -1.73
N TYR A 185 0.99 -12.94 -2.59
CA TYR A 185 2.38 -13.32 -2.36
C TYR A 185 3.23 -12.08 -2.20
N TYR A 186 4.06 -12.05 -1.15
CA TYR A 186 4.86 -10.88 -0.81
C TYR A 186 6.33 -11.24 -0.56
N ASP A 187 7.23 -10.36 -0.99
CA ASP A 187 8.57 -10.28 -0.40
C ASP A 187 8.51 -9.33 0.79
N VAL A 188 8.94 -9.78 1.96
CA VAL A 188 8.84 -9.03 3.22
C VAL A 188 10.21 -8.66 3.73
N TYR A 189 10.56 -7.38 3.61
CA TYR A 189 11.82 -6.82 4.10
C TYR A 189 11.65 -6.31 5.53
N LYS A 190 12.62 -6.62 6.39
CA LYS A 190 12.58 -6.35 7.83
C LYS A 190 13.68 -5.42 8.32
N ASP A 191 14.72 -5.15 7.52
CA ASP A 191 15.68 -4.08 7.81
C ASP A 191 15.18 -2.79 7.16
N VAL A 192 14.43 -2.02 7.95
CA VAL A 192 13.85 -0.73 7.55
C VAL A 192 14.37 0.33 8.50
N ARG A 193 14.90 1.43 7.95
CA ARG A 193 15.54 2.48 8.74
C ARG A 193 14.88 3.82 8.49
N LEU A 194 14.69 4.59 9.56
CA LEU A 194 14.19 5.96 9.49
C LEU A 194 15.27 6.85 8.89
N VAL A 195 14.93 7.55 7.80
CA VAL A 195 15.81 8.49 7.09
C VAL A 195 15.43 9.93 7.42
N GLY A 196 14.15 10.21 7.50
CA GLY A 196 13.71 11.55 7.84
C GLY A 196 12.22 11.66 8.11
N THR A 197 11.87 12.53 9.02
CA THR A 197 10.50 12.87 9.37
C THR A 197 10.43 14.31 9.86
N PRO A 198 9.41 15.09 9.46
CA PRO A 198 9.20 16.41 10.02
C PRO A 198 8.75 16.32 11.47
N PRO A 199 8.84 17.43 12.26
CA PRO A 199 8.22 17.50 13.57
C PRO A 199 6.70 17.36 13.48
N ILE A 200 6.07 16.87 14.54
CA ILE A 200 4.61 16.67 14.61
C ILE A 200 3.82 17.94 14.32
N THR A 201 4.37 19.11 14.66
CA THR A 201 3.76 20.40 14.37
C THR A 201 3.59 20.69 12.88
N LEU A 202 4.36 20.02 12.03
CA LEU A 202 4.18 20.02 10.57
C LEU A 202 3.46 18.75 10.09
N GLY A 203 3.89 17.57 10.59
CA GLY A 203 3.35 16.27 10.17
C GLY A 203 1.86 16.09 10.47
N ALA A 204 1.38 16.68 11.58
CA ALA A 204 -0.02 16.63 11.99
C ALA A 204 -0.64 18.03 12.14
N PHE A 205 -0.16 19.03 11.39
CA PHE A 205 -0.70 20.38 11.44
C PHE A 205 -2.20 20.40 11.17
N GLY A 206 -2.97 21.13 11.99
CA GLY A 206 -4.43 21.22 11.90
C GLY A 206 -5.18 20.01 12.46
N GLY A 207 -4.47 18.96 12.90
CA GLY A 207 -5.07 17.75 13.48
C GLY A 207 -6.08 17.06 12.57
N ASP A 208 -7.09 16.42 13.16
CA ASP A 208 -8.09 15.65 12.42
C ASP A 208 -9.03 16.53 11.58
N HIS A 209 -9.28 17.77 12.01
CA HIS A 209 -10.16 18.69 11.29
C HIS A 209 -9.64 19.04 9.90
N ASP A 210 -8.32 19.28 9.77
CA ASP A 210 -7.70 19.63 8.48
C ASP A 210 -7.39 18.42 7.63
N ASN A 211 -7.54 17.20 8.15
CA ASN A 211 -7.21 15.98 7.40
C ASN A 211 -8.11 15.78 6.17
N TRP A 212 -9.34 16.31 6.23
CA TRP A 212 -10.36 16.16 5.18
C TRP A 212 -10.76 17.50 4.56
N GLY A 213 -10.09 18.58 4.93
CA GLY A 213 -10.33 19.93 4.44
C GLY A 213 -9.38 20.34 3.33
N TRP A 214 -9.80 21.24 2.47
CA TRP A 214 -8.96 21.88 1.47
C TRP A 214 -8.94 23.40 1.72
N PRO A 215 -7.77 24.06 1.60
CA PRO A 215 -6.43 23.52 1.31
C PRO A 215 -5.79 22.83 2.54
N GLN A 216 -4.96 21.82 2.30
CA GLN A 216 -4.17 21.18 3.34
C GLN A 216 -2.83 21.88 3.52
N HIS A 217 -2.44 22.10 4.77
CA HIS A 217 -1.19 22.80 5.14
C HIS A 217 -0.20 21.89 5.87
N LYS A 218 -0.53 20.61 6.10
CA LYS A 218 0.35 19.66 6.79
C LYS A 218 1.35 19.03 5.83
N GLY A 219 2.53 18.70 6.36
CA GLY A 219 3.53 17.87 5.71
C GLY A 219 3.49 16.45 6.27
N ASP A 220 2.40 15.72 5.99
CA ASP A 220 2.17 14.37 6.49
C ASP A 220 2.98 13.35 5.69
N PHE A 221 4.30 13.33 5.91
CA PHE A 221 5.20 12.39 5.27
C PHE A 221 6.33 11.95 6.20
N THR A 222 6.88 10.77 5.91
CA THR A 222 8.10 10.22 6.54
C THR A 222 8.87 9.43 5.50
N LEU A 223 10.19 9.47 5.58
CA LEU A 223 11.10 8.75 4.72
C LEU A 223 11.75 7.60 5.48
N TYR A 224 11.65 6.42 4.93
CA TYR A 224 12.38 5.23 5.33
C TYR A 224 13.32 4.76 4.23
N ARG A 225 14.32 3.96 4.58
CA ARG A 225 15.08 3.18 3.62
C ARG A 225 14.94 1.71 3.93
N VAL A 226 14.63 0.95 2.89
CA VAL A 226 14.57 -0.52 2.93
C VAL A 226 15.95 -1.06 2.59
N TYR A 227 16.43 -1.99 3.41
CA TYR A 227 17.69 -2.69 3.23
C TYR A 227 17.46 -4.17 2.94
N ALA A 228 18.41 -4.78 2.27
CA ALA A 228 18.43 -6.18 1.85
C ALA A 228 19.82 -6.79 2.14
N ASP A 229 19.93 -8.11 2.05
CA ASP A 229 21.24 -8.75 2.01
C ASP A 229 22.04 -8.35 0.74
N ALA A 230 23.28 -8.80 0.63
CA ALA A 230 24.15 -8.47 -0.50
C ALA A 230 23.61 -8.97 -1.86
N GLU A 231 22.75 -9.98 -1.85
CA GLU A 231 22.08 -10.56 -3.02
C GLU A 231 20.71 -9.90 -3.32
N GLY A 232 20.29 -8.93 -2.49
CA GLY A 232 19.03 -8.21 -2.66
C GLY A 232 17.81 -8.92 -2.07
N ARG A 233 18.01 -9.97 -1.26
CA ARG A 233 16.93 -10.77 -0.64
C ARG A 233 16.47 -10.14 0.69
N PRO A 234 15.21 -10.40 1.11
CA PRO A 234 14.76 -10.06 2.44
C PRO A 234 15.68 -10.59 3.54
N ALA A 235 16.02 -9.74 4.52
CA ALA A 235 16.89 -10.08 5.64
C ALA A 235 16.45 -9.34 6.90
N GLU A 236 16.81 -9.92 8.05
CA GLU A 236 16.77 -9.23 9.35
C GLU A 236 17.82 -8.13 9.38
N TYR A 237 17.71 -7.18 10.32
CA TYR A 237 18.69 -6.12 10.48
C TYR A 237 20.11 -6.65 10.58
N SER A 238 20.99 -6.09 9.77
CA SER A 238 22.44 -6.32 9.84
C SER A 238 23.20 -5.08 9.39
N ALA A 239 24.33 -4.80 10.04
CA ALA A 239 25.24 -3.72 9.61
C ALA A 239 25.83 -3.96 8.21
N GLY A 240 25.84 -5.21 7.74
CA GLY A 240 26.32 -5.60 6.40
C GLY A 240 25.27 -5.49 5.30
N ASN A 241 24.01 -5.22 5.64
CA ASN A 241 22.96 -5.08 4.64
C ASN A 241 23.19 -3.83 3.79
N VAL A 242 22.71 -3.89 2.55
CA VAL A 242 22.82 -2.82 1.56
C VAL A 242 21.44 -2.25 1.23
N PRO A 243 21.32 -1.00 0.77
CA PRO A 243 20.07 -0.45 0.30
C PRO A 243 19.45 -1.33 -0.79
N LEU A 244 18.16 -1.63 -0.64
CA LEU A 244 17.40 -2.40 -1.63
C LEU A 244 17.39 -1.68 -2.98
N LYS A 245 17.59 -2.43 -4.06
CA LYS A 245 17.27 -1.97 -5.42
C LYS A 245 15.87 -2.47 -5.79
N PRO A 246 14.82 -1.62 -5.68
CA PRO A 246 13.47 -2.04 -6.00
C PRO A 246 13.32 -2.27 -7.51
N ARG A 247 12.38 -3.13 -7.92
CA ARG A 247 12.09 -3.39 -9.34
C ARG A 247 11.61 -2.14 -10.08
N ARG A 248 10.94 -1.25 -9.37
CA ARG A 248 10.37 0.00 -9.88
C ARG A 248 10.44 1.09 -8.83
N VAL A 249 10.52 2.34 -9.30
CA VAL A 249 10.40 3.55 -8.47
C VAL A 249 9.41 4.51 -9.11
N LEU A 250 8.72 5.28 -8.29
CA LEU A 250 7.91 6.40 -8.72
C LEU A 250 8.79 7.65 -8.79
N ARG A 251 8.71 8.35 -9.91
CA ARG A 251 9.42 9.63 -10.08
C ARG A 251 8.56 10.77 -9.58
N ILE A 252 9.17 11.72 -8.89
CA ILE A 252 8.51 12.94 -8.47
C ILE A 252 8.26 13.80 -9.70
N ALA A 253 6.98 14.15 -9.97
CA ALA A 253 6.59 15.01 -11.06
C ALA A 253 6.83 16.48 -10.68
N THR A 254 7.93 17.06 -11.14
CA THR A 254 8.29 18.47 -10.83
C THR A 254 7.40 19.49 -11.54
N GLY A 255 6.70 19.08 -12.61
CA GLY A 255 5.70 19.90 -13.30
C GLY A 255 4.35 19.97 -12.58
N GLY A 256 4.15 19.18 -11.54
CA GLY A 256 2.88 19.09 -10.82
C GLY A 256 1.79 18.36 -11.61
N VAL A 257 0.54 18.64 -11.23
CA VAL A 257 -0.69 18.12 -11.86
C VAL A 257 -1.63 19.29 -12.16
N HIS A 258 -2.50 19.13 -13.15
CA HIS A 258 -3.47 20.12 -13.55
C HIS A 258 -4.88 19.57 -13.42
N ASP A 259 -5.85 20.49 -13.34
CA ASP A 259 -7.26 20.11 -13.35
C ASP A 259 -7.61 19.35 -14.64
N GLY A 260 -8.29 18.22 -14.51
CA GLY A 260 -8.62 17.32 -15.60
C GLY A 260 -7.55 16.27 -15.96
N ASP A 261 -6.37 16.29 -15.32
CA ASP A 261 -5.39 15.23 -15.49
C ASP A 261 -5.93 13.91 -14.92
N PHE A 262 -5.55 12.79 -15.55
CA PHE A 262 -5.90 11.46 -15.03
C PHE A 262 -5.17 11.19 -13.73
N ALA A 263 -5.90 10.78 -12.71
CA ALA A 263 -5.37 10.34 -11.42
C ALA A 263 -5.93 8.97 -11.04
N MET A 264 -5.13 8.17 -10.34
CA MET A 264 -5.54 6.91 -9.73
C MET A 264 -4.81 6.71 -8.40
N VAL A 265 -5.43 5.98 -7.51
CA VAL A 265 -4.84 5.49 -6.25
C VAL A 265 -4.58 3.99 -6.41
N ILE A 266 -3.42 3.52 -5.98
CA ILE A 266 -3.02 2.10 -5.97
C ILE A 266 -2.88 1.65 -4.52
#